data_9ae5994ed381069f636d81bb4c24373d
#
_entry.id   9ae5994ed381069f636d81bb4c24373d
#
_cell.length_a   1.000
_cell.length_b   1.000
_cell.length_c   1.000
_cell.angle_alpha   90.00
_cell.angle_beta   90.00
_cell.angle_gamma   90.00
#
_symmetry.space_group_name_H-M   'P 1'
#
loop_
_entity.id
_entity.type
_entity.pdbx_description
1 polymer ?
#
loop_
_entity_poly.entity_id
_entity_poly.type
_entity_poly.pdbx_seq_one_letter_code
_entity_poly.pdbx_strand_id
1 'polypeptide(L)'
;MKFNKIVALALALVMVFALCACGGGTDTTNPDDSGSTAKVDTNTVSVGAVVIARDDVPTDEIYAFVSTIFENLDAITAQHAKGAELSLEAAASVKGVPYHPGAAKYFEEKGVKVDAVKEGAGNGTASALSFGTGGESGTYYAFGGVLASFVSGKSDCKVTALTSGGSQANVEDLANGNVQLAFVQSDVMNYAYNGQRLFDSPVTGFSVVAQLYQEQVQIVTTNPDIKTVADLAGKKVSIGAAGSGVYFNAIDVLNAYDLKESDISAVYQSFGDSAESLKDGKIDAAFIVAGAPTTAITDLATAGSVYLVSLDDSHVQSLLAASPYYTAATIKAGTY
;
A
#
# COMPACT_ATOMS: atom_id res chain seq x y z
N MET A 1 -3.34 41.08 -53.55
CA MET A 1 -1.90 41.39 -53.73
C MET A 1 -1.14 40.39 -52.90
N LYS A 2 -0.56 39.47 -53.59
CA LYS A 2 0.84 38.96 -53.62
C LYS A 2 1.32 38.36 -52.28
N PHE A 3 1.44 36.97 -52.17
CA PHE A 3 2.63 36.14 -52.48
C PHE A 3 3.74 36.28 -51.42
N ASN A 4 4.31 35.28 -50.77
CA ASN A 4 4.95 34.00 -51.16
C ASN A 4 5.18 33.18 -49.87
N LYS A 5 4.94 31.88 -49.74
CA LYS A 5 5.67 30.65 -50.13
C LYS A 5 7.19 30.68 -49.92
N ILE A 6 7.67 29.63 -49.26
CA ILE A 6 8.91 28.85 -49.55
C ILE A 6 9.34 28.20 -48.21
N VAL A 7 9.55 27.00 -48.00
CA VAL A 7 9.91 25.71 -48.63
C VAL A 7 10.59 24.86 -47.55
N ALA A 8 10.20 23.63 -47.47
CA ALA A 8 10.77 22.54 -46.71
C ALA A 8 12.18 22.19 -47.12
N LEU A 9 12.98 21.65 -46.23
CA LEU A 9 14.09 20.77 -46.60
C LEU A 9 14.21 19.63 -45.59
N ALA A 10 13.87 18.44 -46.07
CA ALA A 10 14.20 17.16 -45.47
C ALA A 10 15.66 16.82 -45.77
N LEU A 11 16.38 16.25 -44.84
CA LEU A 11 17.58 15.46 -45.12
C LEU A 11 17.53 14.15 -44.32
N ALA A 12 17.21 13.11 -45.06
CA ALA A 12 17.47 11.73 -44.66
C ALA A 12 18.96 11.44 -44.89
N LEU A 13 19.59 10.79 -43.92
CA LEU A 13 20.86 10.11 -44.17
C LEU A 13 20.79 8.69 -43.64
N VAL A 14 20.75 7.77 -44.59
CA VAL A 14 20.91 6.32 -44.46
C VAL A 14 22.40 6.03 -44.49
N MET A 15 22.88 5.18 -43.57
CA MET A 15 24.07 4.32 -43.81
C MET A 15 24.05 3.20 -42.75
N VAL A 16 23.75 2.02 -43.19
CA VAL A 16 24.57 0.94 -43.77
C VAL A 16 25.24 0.05 -42.72
N PHE A 17 24.82 -1.18 -42.81
CA PHE A 17 25.28 -2.40 -42.13
C PHE A 17 26.79 -2.66 -42.25
N ALA A 18 27.37 -3.18 -41.18
CA ALA A 18 28.43 -4.15 -41.25
C ALA A 18 28.30 -5.20 -40.17
N LEU A 19 27.89 -6.41 -40.56
CA LEU A 19 28.08 -7.62 -39.78
C LEU A 19 29.57 -7.93 -39.69
N CYS A 20 30.05 -8.25 -38.52
CA CYS A 20 31.15 -9.21 -38.40
C CYS A 20 30.91 -10.07 -37.16
N ALA A 21 30.88 -11.36 -37.39
CA ALA A 21 30.66 -12.42 -36.40
C ALA A 21 31.99 -12.87 -35.80
N CYS A 22 31.83 -13.52 -34.65
CA CYS A 22 32.72 -14.51 -34.01
C CYS A 22 33.58 -14.05 -32.85
N GLY A 23 33.23 -14.61 -31.70
CA GLY A 23 34.19 -15.37 -30.90
C GLY A 23 34.54 -14.82 -29.53
N GLY A 24 34.17 -15.55 -28.48
CA GLY A 24 34.96 -15.65 -27.28
C GLY A 24 34.51 -14.80 -26.10
N GLY A 25 33.95 -15.47 -25.09
CA GLY A 25 33.58 -14.85 -23.82
C GLY A 25 34.76 -14.28 -23.06
N THR A 26 34.47 -13.19 -22.39
CA THR A 26 35.09 -12.83 -21.10
C THR A 26 34.09 -11.95 -20.38
N ASP A 27 33.69 -12.39 -19.18
CA ASP A 27 33.04 -11.55 -18.19
C ASP A 27 33.87 -10.28 -17.99
N THR A 28 33.34 -9.16 -18.41
CA THR A 28 33.81 -7.85 -17.96
C THR A 28 32.68 -7.23 -17.17
N THR A 29 32.68 -7.43 -15.86
CA THR A 29 32.02 -6.56 -14.89
C THR A 29 32.52 -5.13 -15.14
N ASN A 30 31.65 -4.30 -15.65
CA ASN A 30 31.88 -2.88 -15.81
C ASN A 30 31.72 -2.21 -14.43
N PRO A 31 32.72 -1.48 -13.89
CA PRO A 31 32.63 -0.89 -12.56
C PRO A 31 31.96 0.50 -12.51
N ASP A 32 31.19 0.88 -13.50
CA ASP A 32 30.49 2.17 -13.54
C ASP A 32 28.96 1.98 -13.66
N ASP A 33 28.34 1.52 -12.56
CA ASP A 33 26.89 1.59 -12.38
C ASP A 33 26.57 2.28 -11.03
N SER A 34 27.03 3.53 -10.93
CA SER A 34 26.67 4.44 -9.86
C SER A 34 25.32 5.08 -10.17
N GLY A 35 24.24 4.34 -9.94
CA GLY A 35 22.95 4.97 -10.16
C GLY A 35 21.79 4.02 -9.93
N SER A 36 21.25 4.06 -8.71
CA SER A 36 19.83 3.90 -8.44
C SER A 36 19.14 2.57 -8.72
N THR A 37 18.68 1.94 -7.64
CA THR A 37 17.29 1.52 -7.41
C THR A 37 16.71 0.50 -8.36
N ALA A 38 16.28 -0.60 -7.77
CA ALA A 38 15.27 -1.52 -8.33
C ALA A 38 15.43 -1.83 -9.83
N LYS A 39 16.67 -2.08 -10.28
CA LYS A 39 16.94 -2.58 -11.65
C LYS A 39 16.53 -4.05 -11.81
N VAL A 40 16.14 -4.70 -10.72
CA VAL A 40 15.67 -6.08 -10.67
C VAL A 40 14.35 -6.15 -9.92
N ASP A 41 13.55 -7.13 -10.27
CA ASP A 41 12.33 -7.44 -9.55
C ASP A 41 12.66 -7.79 -8.09
N THR A 42 11.89 -7.25 -7.14
CA THR A 42 12.06 -7.50 -5.70
C THR A 42 10.91 -8.38 -5.21
N ASN A 43 11.21 -9.62 -4.82
CA ASN A 43 10.23 -10.51 -4.23
C ASN A 43 9.90 -10.09 -2.79
N THR A 44 8.64 -10.15 -2.45
CA THR A 44 8.11 -9.78 -1.14
C THR A 44 6.76 -10.45 -0.88
N VAL A 45 6.11 -10.04 0.20
CA VAL A 45 4.71 -10.38 0.50
C VAL A 45 3.87 -9.11 0.55
N SER A 46 2.56 -9.28 0.41
CA SER A 46 1.60 -8.18 0.50
C SER A 46 0.41 -8.55 1.38
N VAL A 47 -0.27 -7.55 1.88
CA VAL A 47 -1.55 -7.62 2.59
C VAL A 47 -2.58 -6.73 1.88
N GLY A 48 -3.87 -6.97 2.11
CA GLY A 48 -4.92 -6.15 1.50
C GLY A 48 -5.07 -4.80 2.20
N ALA A 49 -5.22 -3.73 1.43
CA ALA A 49 -5.71 -2.43 1.92
C ALA A 49 -7.24 -2.47 1.94
N VAL A 50 -7.84 -2.42 3.12
CA VAL A 50 -9.27 -2.56 3.33
C VAL A 50 -9.84 -1.25 3.89
N VAL A 51 -11.00 -0.84 3.42
CA VAL A 51 -11.82 0.19 4.07
C VAL A 51 -12.81 -0.51 4.98
N ILE A 52 -12.85 -0.07 6.23
CA ILE A 52 -13.83 -0.49 7.23
C ILE A 52 -14.71 0.69 7.63
N ALA A 53 -15.93 0.41 8.06
CA ALA A 53 -16.87 1.40 8.57
C ALA A 53 -17.32 1.01 9.98
N ARG A 54 -17.58 2.02 10.83
CA ARG A 54 -18.26 1.82 12.09
C ARG A 54 -19.69 1.32 11.83
N ASP A 55 -20.16 0.37 12.61
CA ASP A 55 -21.45 -0.32 12.39
C ASP A 55 -22.68 0.61 12.44
N ASP A 56 -22.57 1.78 13.06
CA ASP A 56 -23.64 2.78 13.09
C ASP A 56 -23.64 3.75 11.90
N VAL A 57 -22.74 3.60 10.94
CA VAL A 57 -22.82 4.39 9.68
C VAL A 57 -24.04 3.93 8.87
N PRO A 58 -24.89 4.86 8.35
CA PRO A 58 -26.09 4.47 7.62
C PRO A 58 -25.79 3.59 6.40
N THR A 59 -26.68 2.62 6.17
CA THR A 59 -26.60 1.72 5.01
C THR A 59 -26.50 2.49 3.68
N ASP A 60 -27.28 3.56 3.52
CA ASP A 60 -27.30 4.33 2.28
C ASP A 60 -26.02 5.15 2.07
N GLU A 61 -25.36 5.61 3.14
CA GLU A 61 -24.08 6.32 3.04
C GLU A 61 -22.96 5.37 2.57
N ILE A 62 -22.88 4.16 3.09
CA ILE A 62 -21.91 3.17 2.63
C ILE A 62 -22.22 2.67 1.23
N TYR A 63 -23.50 2.47 0.91
CA TYR A 63 -23.91 2.15 -0.47
C TYR A 63 -23.47 3.24 -1.45
N ALA A 64 -23.71 4.52 -1.11
CA ALA A 64 -23.31 5.66 -1.94
C ALA A 64 -21.78 5.75 -2.08
N PHE A 65 -21.04 5.50 -0.99
CA PHE A 65 -19.57 5.48 -1.02
C PHE A 65 -19.06 4.43 -1.99
N VAL A 66 -19.49 3.17 -1.84
CA VAL A 66 -19.02 2.05 -2.67
C VAL A 66 -19.47 2.21 -4.12
N SER A 67 -20.75 2.49 -4.37
CA SER A 67 -21.28 2.63 -5.74
C SER A 67 -20.60 3.77 -6.50
N THR A 68 -20.39 4.92 -5.85
CA THR A 68 -19.72 6.06 -6.49
C THR A 68 -18.29 5.71 -6.90
N ILE A 69 -17.56 4.92 -6.09
CA ILE A 69 -16.20 4.47 -6.42
C ILE A 69 -16.24 3.50 -7.61
N PHE A 70 -16.96 2.39 -7.48
CA PHE A 70 -16.88 1.29 -8.45
C PHE A 70 -17.59 1.57 -9.78
N GLU A 71 -18.47 2.57 -9.83
CA GLU A 71 -19.08 3.04 -11.08
C GLU A 71 -18.26 4.10 -11.82
N ASN A 72 -17.14 4.54 -11.25
CA ASN A 72 -16.32 5.61 -11.83
C ASN A 72 -14.80 5.28 -11.83
N LEU A 73 -14.43 4.01 -11.99
CA LEU A 73 -13.03 3.54 -11.87
C LEU A 73 -12.08 4.28 -12.81
N ASP A 74 -12.46 4.54 -14.06
CA ASP A 74 -11.62 5.27 -15.03
C ASP A 74 -11.29 6.69 -14.54
N ALA A 75 -12.29 7.38 -13.99
CA ALA A 75 -12.12 8.74 -13.49
C ALA A 75 -11.28 8.78 -12.20
N ILE A 76 -11.37 7.77 -11.36
CA ILE A 76 -10.51 7.60 -10.16
C ILE A 76 -9.09 7.24 -10.58
N THR A 77 -8.93 6.33 -11.54
CA THR A 77 -7.61 5.94 -12.09
C THR A 77 -6.87 7.13 -12.71
N ALA A 78 -7.60 8.04 -13.37
CA ALA A 78 -7.03 9.27 -13.90
C ALA A 78 -6.51 10.22 -12.80
N GLN A 79 -7.00 10.13 -11.57
CA GLN A 79 -6.54 10.93 -10.43
C GLN A 79 -5.47 10.23 -9.59
N HIS A 80 -5.52 8.89 -9.50
CA HIS A 80 -4.55 8.11 -8.74
C HIS A 80 -4.41 6.69 -9.33
N ALA A 81 -3.18 6.27 -9.60
CA ALA A 81 -2.88 4.99 -10.27
C ALA A 81 -3.47 3.76 -9.55
N LYS A 82 -3.66 3.80 -8.23
CA LYS A 82 -4.32 2.73 -7.46
C LYS A 82 -5.78 2.49 -7.87
N GLY A 83 -6.42 3.41 -8.55
CA GLY A 83 -7.74 3.18 -9.15
C GLY A 83 -7.77 2.02 -10.14
N ALA A 84 -6.66 1.77 -10.84
CA ALA A 84 -6.54 0.67 -11.79
C ALA A 84 -6.46 -0.73 -11.13
N GLU A 85 -6.21 -0.79 -9.81
CA GLU A 85 -6.15 -2.05 -9.06
C GLU A 85 -7.52 -2.47 -8.49
N LEU A 86 -8.51 -1.58 -8.53
CA LEU A 86 -9.83 -1.85 -7.97
C LEU A 86 -10.62 -2.82 -8.86
N SER A 87 -11.19 -3.86 -8.24
CA SER A 87 -12.16 -4.74 -8.89
C SER A 87 -13.24 -5.16 -7.90
N LEU A 88 -14.43 -5.48 -8.40
CA LEU A 88 -15.54 -5.92 -7.56
C LEU A 88 -15.21 -7.25 -6.85
N GLU A 89 -14.51 -8.15 -7.53
CA GLU A 89 -14.10 -9.44 -6.99
C GLU A 89 -13.12 -9.27 -5.83
N ALA A 90 -12.10 -8.42 -5.98
CA ALA A 90 -11.15 -8.13 -4.92
C ALA A 90 -11.84 -7.41 -3.75
N ALA A 91 -12.70 -6.44 -4.05
CA ALA A 91 -13.42 -5.67 -3.05
C ALA A 91 -14.30 -6.52 -2.13
N ALA A 92 -14.93 -7.56 -2.70
CA ALA A 92 -15.82 -8.48 -1.99
C ALA A 92 -15.12 -9.75 -1.45
N SER A 93 -13.80 -9.87 -1.56
CA SER A 93 -13.04 -11.10 -1.24
C SER A 93 -12.64 -11.23 0.22
N VAL A 94 -12.81 -10.20 1.05
CA VAL A 94 -12.42 -10.20 2.47
C VAL A 94 -13.18 -11.25 3.25
N LYS A 95 -12.46 -11.96 4.12
CA LYS A 95 -13.01 -13.02 4.97
C LYS A 95 -12.71 -12.78 6.45
N GLY A 96 -13.50 -13.41 7.31
CA GLY A 96 -13.31 -13.38 8.76
C GLY A 96 -13.90 -12.16 9.45
N VAL A 97 -14.22 -11.09 8.72
CA VAL A 97 -14.95 -9.92 9.23
C VAL A 97 -16.14 -9.65 8.32
N PRO A 98 -17.37 -9.51 8.84
CA PRO A 98 -18.56 -9.33 8.00
C PRO A 98 -18.57 -7.95 7.32
N TYR A 99 -19.22 -7.90 6.17
CA TYR A 99 -19.40 -6.68 5.38
C TYR A 99 -20.52 -5.80 5.94
N HIS A 100 -20.34 -4.50 5.78
CA HIS A 100 -21.40 -3.52 6.03
C HIS A 100 -22.58 -3.75 5.11
N PRO A 101 -23.87 -3.66 5.59
CA PRO A 101 -25.04 -3.93 4.75
C PRO A 101 -25.09 -3.10 3.47
N GLY A 102 -24.65 -1.82 3.50
CA GLY A 102 -24.61 -0.95 2.32
C GLY A 102 -23.63 -1.43 1.25
N ALA A 103 -22.46 -1.91 1.67
CA ALA A 103 -21.47 -2.49 0.75
C ALA A 103 -21.97 -3.83 0.18
N ALA A 104 -22.47 -4.71 1.05
CA ALA A 104 -23.02 -6.01 0.65
C ALA A 104 -24.14 -5.87 -0.38
N LYS A 105 -25.08 -4.94 -0.15
CA LYS A 105 -26.17 -4.63 -1.09
C LYS A 105 -25.64 -4.25 -2.47
N TYR A 106 -24.66 -3.34 -2.54
CA TYR A 106 -24.05 -2.95 -3.82
C TYR A 106 -23.40 -4.12 -4.55
N PHE A 107 -22.57 -4.91 -3.84
CA PHE A 107 -21.90 -6.07 -4.45
C PHE A 107 -22.91 -7.12 -4.95
N GLU A 108 -23.99 -7.39 -4.18
CA GLU A 108 -25.05 -8.30 -4.59
C GLU A 108 -25.75 -7.82 -5.88
N GLU A 109 -26.06 -6.53 -5.99
CA GLU A 109 -26.64 -5.92 -7.21
C GLU A 109 -25.71 -6.07 -8.43
N LYS A 110 -24.39 -6.11 -8.21
CA LYS A 110 -23.38 -6.38 -9.26
C LYS A 110 -23.11 -7.88 -9.48
N GLY A 111 -23.82 -8.77 -8.79
CA GLY A 111 -23.68 -10.21 -8.93
C GLY A 111 -22.49 -10.82 -8.18
N VAL A 112 -21.86 -10.07 -7.29
CA VAL A 112 -20.72 -10.52 -6.47
C VAL A 112 -21.17 -10.75 -5.04
N LYS A 113 -20.84 -11.94 -4.48
CA LYS A 113 -21.22 -12.31 -3.12
C LYS A 113 -20.10 -12.00 -2.14
N VAL A 114 -20.48 -11.44 -0.99
CA VAL A 114 -19.60 -11.29 0.18
C VAL A 114 -19.67 -12.53 1.09
N ASP A 115 -18.67 -12.72 1.94
CA ASP A 115 -18.59 -13.88 2.86
C ASP A 115 -19.73 -13.84 3.90
N ALA A 116 -19.92 -12.71 4.56
CA ALA A 116 -20.98 -12.49 5.55
C ALA A 116 -21.38 -11.03 5.60
N VAL A 117 -22.61 -10.74 6.04
CA VAL A 117 -23.13 -9.40 6.26
C VAL A 117 -23.29 -9.14 7.75
N LYS A 118 -22.89 -7.96 8.22
CA LYS A 118 -22.97 -7.57 9.63
C LYS A 118 -24.42 -7.31 10.04
N GLU A 119 -24.94 -8.20 10.90
CA GLU A 119 -26.27 -8.02 11.47
C GLU A 119 -26.31 -6.80 12.41
N GLY A 120 -27.39 -6.03 12.32
CA GLY A 120 -27.62 -4.86 13.17
C GLY A 120 -26.79 -3.61 12.82
N ALA A 121 -25.93 -3.66 11.81
CA ALA A 121 -25.23 -2.49 11.32
C ALA A 121 -26.10 -1.64 10.35
N GLY A 122 -25.65 -0.41 10.09
CA GLY A 122 -26.28 0.48 9.09
C GLY A 122 -27.47 1.30 9.56
N ASN A 123 -27.74 1.34 10.86
CA ASN A 123 -28.95 1.95 11.44
C ASN A 123 -28.71 3.35 12.07
N GLY A 124 -27.55 3.96 11.87
CA GLY A 124 -27.25 5.29 12.41
C GLY A 124 -27.78 6.43 11.54
N THR A 125 -27.34 7.65 11.88
CA THR A 125 -27.82 8.88 11.24
C THR A 125 -26.68 9.81 10.78
N ALA A 126 -25.44 9.32 10.73
CA ALA A 126 -24.32 10.11 10.28
C ALA A 126 -24.48 10.50 8.79
N SER A 127 -24.36 11.79 8.48
CA SER A 127 -24.46 12.32 7.11
C SER A 127 -23.15 12.93 6.60
N ALA A 128 -22.12 12.93 7.44
CA ALA A 128 -20.76 13.34 7.10
C ALA A 128 -19.80 12.33 7.74
N LEU A 129 -18.89 11.79 6.94
CA LEU A 129 -18.00 10.71 7.32
C LEU A 129 -16.56 11.21 7.40
N SER A 130 -15.95 11.12 8.56
CA SER A 130 -14.52 11.26 8.74
C SER A 130 -13.84 9.95 8.38
N PHE A 131 -12.85 10.01 7.49
CA PHE A 131 -12.13 8.86 6.97
C PHE A 131 -10.69 8.85 7.46
N GLY A 132 -10.37 8.03 8.45
CA GLY A 132 -9.02 7.79 8.94
C GLY A 132 -8.16 7.11 7.87
N THR A 133 -7.07 7.76 7.47
CA THR A 133 -6.23 7.27 6.37
C THR A 133 -4.86 6.79 6.88
N GLY A 134 -3.83 7.59 6.80
CA GLY A 134 -2.46 7.30 7.25
C GLY A 134 -1.61 8.56 7.26
N GLY A 135 -0.31 8.40 7.34
CA GLY A 135 0.63 9.52 7.20
C GLY A 135 0.65 10.08 5.77
N GLU A 136 0.94 11.38 5.63
CA GLU A 136 0.86 12.13 4.37
C GLU A 136 1.73 11.54 3.24
N SER A 137 2.84 10.90 3.57
CA SER A 137 3.76 10.29 2.59
C SER A 137 3.40 8.84 2.23
N GLY A 138 2.23 8.35 2.67
CA GLY A 138 1.72 7.00 2.43
C GLY A 138 0.55 6.96 1.45
N THR A 139 0.31 5.76 0.90
CA THR A 139 -0.76 5.53 -0.09
C THR A 139 -2.16 5.72 0.50
N TYR A 140 -2.41 5.37 1.77
CA TYR A 140 -3.70 5.58 2.44
C TYR A 140 -4.15 7.05 2.36
N TYR A 141 -3.25 7.99 2.68
CA TYR A 141 -3.59 9.41 2.67
C TYR A 141 -3.81 9.92 1.24
N ALA A 142 -2.88 9.62 0.33
CA ALA A 142 -2.95 10.09 -1.04
C ALA A 142 -4.22 9.56 -1.75
N PHE A 143 -4.44 8.24 -1.70
CA PHE A 143 -5.58 7.62 -2.36
C PHE A 143 -6.89 7.87 -1.61
N GLY A 144 -6.88 7.84 -0.29
CA GLY A 144 -8.04 8.17 0.55
C GLY A 144 -8.55 9.60 0.31
N GLY A 145 -7.63 10.55 0.12
CA GLY A 145 -7.96 11.93 -0.24
C GLY A 145 -8.67 12.02 -1.60
N VAL A 146 -8.19 11.26 -2.61
CA VAL A 146 -8.85 11.16 -3.92
C VAL A 146 -10.25 10.57 -3.78
N LEU A 147 -10.39 9.43 -3.07
CA LEU A 147 -11.70 8.79 -2.86
C LEU A 147 -12.67 9.71 -2.12
N ALA A 148 -12.25 10.34 -1.03
CA ALA A 148 -13.07 11.23 -0.24
C ALA A 148 -13.56 12.44 -1.07
N SER A 149 -12.66 13.07 -1.81
CA SER A 149 -12.99 14.20 -2.69
C SER A 149 -13.93 13.77 -3.82
N PHE A 150 -13.66 12.62 -4.43
CA PHE A 150 -14.46 12.11 -5.55
C PHE A 150 -15.88 11.76 -5.11
N VAL A 151 -16.03 10.99 -4.01
CA VAL A 151 -17.34 10.62 -3.46
C VAL A 151 -18.13 11.86 -3.04
N SER A 152 -17.51 12.79 -2.30
CA SER A 152 -18.15 14.03 -1.87
C SER A 152 -18.60 14.94 -3.02
N GLY A 153 -17.90 14.88 -4.15
CA GLY A 153 -18.23 15.66 -5.36
C GLY A 153 -19.28 15.02 -6.26
N LYS A 154 -19.47 13.72 -6.18
CA LYS A 154 -20.36 12.94 -7.07
C LYS A 154 -21.61 12.39 -6.41
N SER A 155 -21.67 12.38 -5.09
CA SER A 155 -22.82 11.88 -4.33
C SER A 155 -23.19 12.83 -3.18
N ASP A 156 -24.30 12.54 -2.50
CA ASP A 156 -24.70 13.25 -1.29
C ASP A 156 -23.88 12.82 -0.07
N CYS A 157 -23.20 11.67 -0.12
CA CYS A 157 -22.30 11.19 0.91
C CYS A 157 -21.09 12.13 1.04
N LYS A 158 -20.90 12.76 2.20
CA LYS A 158 -19.82 13.69 2.45
C LYS A 158 -18.70 13.00 3.24
N VAL A 159 -17.52 12.94 2.64
CA VAL A 159 -16.35 12.25 3.21
C VAL A 159 -15.18 13.22 3.33
N THR A 160 -14.54 13.23 4.49
CA THR A 160 -13.31 14.02 4.75
C THR A 160 -12.20 13.07 5.15
N ALA A 161 -11.14 13.01 4.35
CA ALA A 161 -9.93 12.25 4.67
C ALA A 161 -9.13 12.94 5.78
N LEU A 162 -8.70 12.16 6.77
CA LEU A 162 -7.90 12.63 7.90
C LEU A 162 -6.59 11.84 7.96
N THR A 163 -5.49 12.50 8.32
CA THR A 163 -4.23 11.83 8.65
C THR A 163 -4.34 11.02 9.93
N SER A 164 -3.56 9.95 10.02
CA SER A 164 -3.54 9.08 11.21
C SER A 164 -2.19 8.37 11.39
N GLY A 165 -2.08 7.59 12.45
CA GLY A 165 -0.94 6.69 12.70
C GLY A 165 -0.93 5.43 11.83
N GLY A 166 -2.03 5.12 11.14
CA GLY A 166 -2.19 3.91 10.31
C GLY A 166 -3.12 2.88 10.93
N SER A 167 -2.99 1.61 10.55
CA SER A 167 -4.02 0.59 10.73
C SER A 167 -4.50 0.37 12.16
N GLN A 168 -3.59 0.23 13.13
CA GLN A 168 -3.98 0.05 14.53
C GLN A 168 -4.67 1.30 15.09
N ALA A 169 -4.07 2.48 14.88
CA ALA A 169 -4.64 3.75 15.32
C ALA A 169 -6.03 4.00 14.69
N ASN A 170 -6.20 3.62 13.43
CA ASN A 170 -7.47 3.75 12.72
C ASN A 170 -8.58 2.88 13.33
N VAL A 171 -8.27 1.65 13.72
CA VAL A 171 -9.23 0.79 14.43
C VAL A 171 -9.59 1.39 15.78
N GLU A 172 -8.61 1.91 16.53
CA GLU A 172 -8.83 2.54 17.83
C GLU A 172 -9.66 3.82 17.69
N ASP A 173 -9.37 4.67 16.70
CA ASP A 173 -10.13 5.88 16.42
C ASP A 173 -11.58 5.57 16.02
N LEU A 174 -11.77 4.52 15.24
CA LEU A 174 -13.10 4.06 14.85
C LEU A 174 -13.87 3.52 16.05
N ALA A 175 -13.24 2.71 16.91
CA ALA A 175 -13.85 2.19 18.14
C ALA A 175 -14.22 3.30 19.13
N ASN A 176 -13.39 4.35 19.20
CA ASN A 176 -13.62 5.52 20.06
C ASN A 176 -14.62 6.54 19.47
N GLY A 177 -15.10 6.33 18.22
CA GLY A 177 -16.05 7.20 17.54
C GLY A 177 -15.44 8.46 16.91
N ASN A 178 -14.11 8.54 16.82
CA ASN A 178 -13.40 9.68 16.25
C ASN A 178 -13.54 9.74 14.72
N VAL A 179 -13.65 8.57 14.06
CA VAL A 179 -13.87 8.44 12.63
C VAL A 179 -15.02 7.46 12.32
N GLN A 180 -15.62 7.58 11.15
CA GLN A 180 -16.71 6.72 10.67
C GLN A 180 -16.21 5.69 9.67
N LEU A 181 -15.18 6.02 8.90
CA LEU A 181 -14.48 5.16 7.95
C LEU A 181 -13.00 5.11 8.30
N ALA A 182 -12.35 4.00 8.00
CA ALA A 182 -10.91 3.91 8.16
C ALA A 182 -10.28 2.96 7.13
N PHE A 183 -9.06 3.28 6.69
CA PHE A 183 -8.17 2.30 6.06
C PHE A 183 -7.53 1.40 7.11
N VAL A 184 -7.40 0.13 6.78
CA VAL A 184 -6.74 -0.86 7.63
C VAL A 184 -6.12 -1.96 6.77
N GLN A 185 -4.98 -2.50 7.17
CA GLN A 185 -4.44 -3.73 6.60
C GLN A 185 -5.35 -4.92 6.93
N SER A 186 -5.50 -5.86 6.00
CA SER A 186 -6.37 -7.03 6.17
C SER A 186 -5.99 -7.92 7.35
N ASP A 187 -4.72 -8.05 7.67
CA ASP A 187 -4.21 -8.74 8.85
C ASP A 187 -4.54 -8.01 10.15
N VAL A 188 -4.25 -6.71 10.22
CA VAL A 188 -4.54 -5.88 11.41
C VAL A 188 -6.04 -5.81 11.69
N MET A 189 -6.86 -5.70 10.65
CA MET A 189 -8.33 -5.76 10.76
C MET A 189 -8.77 -7.05 11.46
N ASN A 190 -8.23 -8.19 11.03
CA ASN A 190 -8.56 -9.47 11.63
C ASN A 190 -8.00 -9.63 13.04
N TYR A 191 -6.78 -9.14 13.32
CA TYR A 191 -6.24 -9.12 14.68
C TYR A 191 -7.11 -8.31 15.63
N ALA A 192 -7.56 -7.14 15.20
CA ALA A 192 -8.45 -6.31 15.98
C ALA A 192 -9.80 -6.98 16.22
N TYR A 193 -10.43 -7.52 15.16
CA TYR A 193 -11.75 -8.15 15.26
C TYR A 193 -11.76 -9.36 16.19
N ASN A 194 -10.64 -10.08 16.30
CA ASN A 194 -10.49 -11.28 17.14
C ASN A 194 -9.76 -11.03 18.48
N GLY A 195 -9.33 -9.82 18.79
CA GLY A 195 -8.57 -9.52 20.00
C GLY A 195 -7.23 -10.24 20.04
N GLN A 196 -6.43 -10.09 18.99
CA GLN A 196 -5.14 -10.77 18.83
C GLN A 196 -3.99 -9.77 18.75
N ARG A 197 -2.76 -10.25 18.96
CA ARG A 197 -1.52 -9.46 18.87
C ARG A 197 -1.54 -8.30 19.89
N LEU A 198 -1.53 -7.05 19.41
CA LEU A 198 -1.55 -5.86 20.26
C LEU A 198 -2.96 -5.40 20.70
N PHE A 199 -4.00 -6.16 20.35
CA PHE A 199 -5.37 -5.89 20.79
C PHE A 199 -5.72 -6.78 21.98
N ASP A 200 -5.87 -6.19 23.16
CA ASP A 200 -6.17 -6.90 24.43
C ASP A 200 -7.56 -7.56 24.44
N SER A 201 -8.46 -7.09 23.59
CA SER A 201 -9.83 -7.61 23.47
C SER A 201 -10.37 -7.41 22.05
N PRO A 202 -11.35 -8.23 21.62
CA PRO A 202 -12.00 -8.06 20.33
C PRO A 202 -12.63 -6.68 20.14
N VAL A 203 -12.32 -6.04 19.02
CA VAL A 203 -12.96 -4.81 18.56
C VAL A 203 -13.91 -5.18 17.43
N THR A 204 -15.21 -5.30 17.75
CA THR A 204 -16.21 -5.83 16.81
C THR A 204 -17.25 -4.82 16.35
N GLY A 205 -17.11 -3.55 16.72
CA GLY A 205 -18.04 -2.46 16.38
C GLY A 205 -17.85 -1.91 14.96
N PHE A 206 -17.23 -2.67 14.05
CA PHE A 206 -17.02 -2.28 12.68
C PHE A 206 -17.31 -3.43 11.68
N SER A 207 -17.42 -3.08 10.42
CA SER A 207 -17.67 -3.99 9.31
C SER A 207 -16.89 -3.57 8.06
N VAL A 208 -16.67 -4.52 7.16
CA VAL A 208 -15.91 -4.29 5.92
C VAL A 208 -16.73 -3.49 4.92
N VAL A 209 -16.09 -2.52 4.28
CA VAL A 209 -16.65 -1.80 3.14
C VAL A 209 -16.13 -2.38 1.83
N ALA A 210 -14.81 -2.41 1.65
CA ALA A 210 -14.18 -2.96 0.46
C ALA A 210 -12.68 -3.20 0.67
N GLN A 211 -12.11 -4.23 0.06
CA GLN A 211 -10.67 -4.29 -0.19
C GLN A 211 -10.37 -3.55 -1.49
N LEU A 212 -9.38 -2.66 -1.48
CA LEU A 212 -9.12 -1.80 -2.62
C LEU A 212 -7.87 -2.18 -3.43
N TYR A 213 -6.75 -2.41 -2.77
CA TYR A 213 -5.49 -2.76 -3.43
C TYR A 213 -4.60 -3.59 -2.51
N GLN A 214 -3.42 -3.98 -3.02
CA GLN A 214 -2.42 -4.72 -2.25
C GLN A 214 -1.33 -3.78 -1.75
N GLU A 215 -0.90 -3.97 -0.51
CA GLU A 215 0.20 -3.26 0.13
C GLU A 215 1.41 -4.17 0.23
N GLN A 216 2.45 -3.84 -0.48
CA GLN A 216 3.71 -4.59 -0.47
C GLN A 216 4.52 -4.26 0.78
N VAL A 217 5.10 -5.28 1.40
CA VAL A 217 6.10 -5.11 2.45
C VAL A 217 7.42 -4.72 1.79
N GLN A 218 7.80 -3.46 1.92
CA GLN A 218 9.00 -2.88 1.29
C GLN A 218 10.04 -2.64 2.37
N ILE A 219 11.21 -3.27 2.24
CA ILE A 219 12.35 -3.02 3.12
C ILE A 219 13.32 -2.15 2.34
N VAL A 220 13.46 -0.90 2.78
CA VAL A 220 14.14 0.17 2.05
C VAL A 220 15.43 0.52 2.76
N THR A 221 16.51 0.68 2.01
CA THR A 221 17.82 1.12 2.51
C THR A 221 18.54 2.00 1.49
N THR A 222 19.42 2.87 1.97
CA THR A 222 20.39 3.61 1.13
C THR A 222 21.78 2.98 1.16
N ASN A 223 21.96 1.88 1.92
CA ASN A 223 23.21 1.15 2.04
C ASN A 223 23.22 -0.07 1.09
N PRO A 224 24.10 -0.10 0.05
CA PRO A 224 24.17 -1.21 -0.91
C PRO A 224 24.65 -2.55 -0.29
N ASP A 225 25.19 -2.52 0.92
CA ASP A 225 25.67 -3.71 1.61
C ASP A 225 24.56 -4.47 2.36
N ILE A 226 23.40 -3.84 2.56
CA ILE A 226 22.21 -4.49 3.12
C ILE A 226 21.43 -5.13 1.96
N LYS A 227 21.58 -6.43 1.77
CA LYS A 227 21.05 -7.19 0.64
C LYS A 227 19.98 -8.20 1.04
N THR A 228 20.00 -8.63 2.28
CA THR A 228 19.09 -9.64 2.84
C THR A 228 18.50 -9.15 4.16
N VAL A 229 17.41 -9.74 4.60
CA VAL A 229 16.82 -9.44 5.91
C VAL A 229 17.80 -9.77 7.05
N ALA A 230 18.63 -10.81 6.87
CA ALA A 230 19.66 -11.17 7.87
C ALA A 230 20.68 -10.06 8.10
N ASP A 231 20.95 -9.21 7.09
CA ASP A 231 21.89 -8.07 7.23
C ASP A 231 21.33 -6.95 8.14
N LEU A 232 20.06 -7.02 8.53
CA LEU A 232 19.44 -6.08 9.48
C LEU A 232 19.87 -6.33 10.93
N ALA A 233 20.47 -7.50 11.24
CA ALA A 233 20.99 -7.79 12.59
C ALA A 233 21.96 -6.71 13.05
N GLY A 234 21.70 -6.14 14.23
CA GLY A 234 22.49 -5.05 14.82
C GLY A 234 22.33 -3.69 14.15
N LYS A 235 21.51 -3.57 13.10
CA LYS A 235 21.23 -2.31 12.39
C LYS A 235 20.15 -1.49 13.08
N LYS A 236 20.16 -0.19 12.81
CA LYS A 236 19.09 0.71 13.25
C LYS A 236 18.00 0.75 12.19
N VAL A 237 16.83 0.19 12.51
CA VAL A 237 15.77 -0.09 11.55
C VAL A 237 14.46 0.56 12.00
N SER A 238 13.83 1.34 11.10
CA SER A 238 12.45 1.81 11.29
C SER A 238 11.47 0.68 11.00
N ILE A 239 10.62 0.36 11.98
CA ILE A 239 9.61 -0.69 11.89
C ILE A 239 8.18 -0.12 11.88
N GLY A 240 8.04 1.08 11.34
CA GLY A 240 6.78 1.83 11.23
C GLY A 240 6.50 2.73 12.42
N ALA A 241 5.57 3.65 12.27
CA ALA A 241 5.13 4.52 13.35
C ALA A 241 4.39 3.73 14.44
N ALA A 242 4.37 4.23 15.65
CA ALA A 242 3.52 3.68 16.70
C ALA A 242 2.04 3.71 16.26
N GLY A 243 1.33 2.61 16.44
CA GLY A 243 -0.05 2.46 15.97
C GLY A 243 -0.20 2.12 14.48
N SER A 244 0.91 1.91 13.74
CA SER A 244 0.85 1.48 12.34
C SER A 244 0.71 -0.05 12.21
N GLY A 245 0.17 -0.49 11.06
CA GLY A 245 0.16 -1.92 10.70
C GLY A 245 1.54 -2.45 10.31
N VAL A 246 2.46 -1.56 9.94
CA VAL A 246 3.83 -1.90 9.52
C VAL A 246 4.58 -2.69 10.59
N TYR A 247 4.36 -2.35 11.85
CA TYR A 247 4.97 -3.05 12.99
C TYR A 247 4.72 -4.57 12.93
N PHE A 248 3.47 -4.97 12.70
CA PHE A 248 3.12 -6.40 12.66
C PHE A 248 3.87 -7.13 11.54
N ASN A 249 3.93 -6.52 10.36
CA ASN A 249 4.61 -7.12 9.20
C ASN A 249 6.14 -7.13 9.37
N ALA A 250 6.71 -6.08 9.96
CA ALA A 250 8.14 -6.03 10.27
C ALA A 250 8.53 -7.16 11.24
N ILE A 251 7.77 -7.35 12.31
CA ILE A 251 8.02 -8.43 13.27
C ILE A 251 7.84 -9.81 12.62
N ASP A 252 6.84 -10.00 11.77
CA ASP A 252 6.61 -11.27 11.08
C ASP A 252 7.77 -11.59 10.11
N VAL A 253 8.24 -10.61 9.34
CA VAL A 253 9.37 -10.78 8.44
C VAL A 253 10.67 -11.06 9.22
N LEU A 254 10.96 -10.28 10.27
CA LEU A 254 12.15 -10.53 11.12
C LEU A 254 12.12 -11.95 11.68
N ASN A 255 10.99 -12.37 12.26
CA ASN A 255 10.83 -13.70 12.84
C ASN A 255 10.99 -14.81 11.79
N ALA A 256 10.54 -14.61 10.55
CA ALA A 256 10.73 -15.57 9.48
C ALA A 256 12.21 -15.83 9.17
N TYR A 257 13.08 -14.84 9.42
CA TYR A 257 14.54 -14.92 9.28
C TYR A 257 15.27 -15.19 10.61
N ASP A 258 14.57 -15.75 11.61
CA ASP A 258 15.10 -16.03 12.95
C ASP A 258 15.66 -14.79 13.69
N LEU A 259 15.24 -13.59 13.30
CA LEU A 259 15.54 -12.33 13.96
C LEU A 259 14.37 -11.90 14.86
N LYS A 260 14.70 -11.33 16.01
CA LYS A 260 13.74 -10.69 16.92
C LYS A 260 13.88 -9.18 16.84
N GLU A 261 12.89 -8.45 17.31
CA GLU A 261 12.98 -7.01 17.47
C GLU A 261 14.22 -6.59 18.29
N SER A 262 14.60 -7.39 19.29
CA SER A 262 15.80 -7.16 20.13
C SER A 262 17.13 -7.32 19.39
N ASP A 263 17.13 -7.95 18.21
CA ASP A 263 18.34 -8.17 17.41
C ASP A 263 18.63 -7.00 16.46
N ILE A 264 17.76 -6.00 16.44
CA ILE A 264 17.93 -4.72 15.74
C ILE A 264 17.84 -3.55 16.75
N SER A 265 18.29 -2.36 16.34
CA SER A 265 17.97 -1.12 17.05
C SER A 265 16.69 -0.52 16.47
N ALA A 266 15.54 -1.00 16.95
CA ALA A 266 14.26 -0.60 16.42
C ALA A 266 13.94 0.89 16.69
N VAL A 267 13.42 1.59 15.69
CA VAL A 267 12.85 2.94 15.80
C VAL A 267 11.45 2.96 15.20
N TYR A 268 10.59 3.82 15.74
CA TYR A 268 9.19 3.90 15.37
C TYR A 268 8.93 5.26 14.70
N GLN A 269 8.95 5.28 13.36
CA GLN A 269 8.86 6.51 12.58
C GLN A 269 7.80 6.39 11.48
N SER A 270 7.22 7.54 11.08
CA SER A 270 6.40 7.62 9.89
C SER A 270 7.21 7.32 8.62
N PHE A 271 6.56 7.11 7.49
CA PHE A 271 7.27 6.88 6.21
C PHE A 271 8.13 8.08 5.81
N GLY A 272 7.60 9.31 5.99
CA GLY A 272 8.36 10.53 5.70
C GLY A 272 9.58 10.68 6.59
N ASP A 273 9.41 10.51 7.92
CA ASP A 273 10.54 10.59 8.88
C ASP A 273 11.57 9.48 8.62
N SER A 274 11.12 8.29 8.22
CA SER A 274 12.01 7.18 7.86
C SER A 274 12.82 7.49 6.60
N ALA A 275 12.18 8.07 5.57
CA ALA A 275 12.87 8.48 4.35
C ALA A 275 13.91 9.58 4.62
N GLU A 276 13.58 10.59 5.43
CA GLU A 276 14.54 11.62 5.85
C GLU A 276 15.68 11.03 6.70
N SER A 277 15.36 10.12 7.62
CA SER A 277 16.35 9.46 8.46
C SER A 277 17.30 8.56 7.65
N LEU A 278 16.81 7.88 6.62
CA LEU A 278 17.64 7.13 5.66
C LEU A 278 18.55 8.07 4.86
N LYS A 279 18.01 9.15 4.33
CA LYS A 279 18.76 10.16 3.58
C LYS A 279 19.89 10.77 4.41
N ASP A 280 19.64 11.02 5.68
CA ASP A 280 20.59 11.60 6.63
C ASP A 280 21.56 10.56 7.22
N GLY A 281 21.41 9.27 6.90
CA GLY A 281 22.22 8.18 7.50
C GLY A 281 21.98 7.97 8.99
N LYS A 282 20.81 8.39 9.50
CA LYS A 282 20.42 8.24 10.91
C LYS A 282 19.85 6.86 11.24
N ILE A 283 19.35 6.14 10.23
CA ILE A 283 18.92 4.75 10.26
C ILE A 283 19.50 4.00 9.06
N ASP A 284 19.60 2.70 9.17
CA ASP A 284 20.18 1.83 8.14
C ASP A 284 19.14 1.28 7.17
N ALA A 285 17.92 1.02 7.64
CA ALA A 285 16.82 0.50 6.84
C ALA A 285 15.46 0.93 7.43
N ALA A 286 14.41 0.79 6.61
CA ALA A 286 13.04 1.04 7.04
C ALA A 286 12.08 0.04 6.41
N PHE A 287 11.12 -0.46 7.19
CA PHE A 287 9.93 -1.14 6.68
C PHE A 287 8.88 -0.12 6.29
N ILE A 288 8.39 -0.23 5.06
CA ILE A 288 7.30 0.57 4.48
C ILE A 288 6.29 -0.41 3.89
N VAL A 289 5.12 -0.52 4.49
CA VAL A 289 4.05 -1.39 3.98
C VAL A 289 2.96 -0.50 3.41
N ALA A 290 2.89 -0.48 2.10
CA ALA A 290 2.03 0.42 1.34
C ALA A 290 1.90 -0.05 -0.12
N GLY A 291 0.97 0.53 -0.86
CA GLY A 291 0.92 0.36 -2.30
C GLY A 291 2.15 0.95 -2.98
N ALA A 292 2.84 0.15 -3.79
CA ALA A 292 3.96 0.63 -4.61
C ALA A 292 3.44 1.23 -5.94
N PRO A 293 4.06 2.33 -6.47
CA PRO A 293 5.06 3.15 -5.80
C PRO A 293 4.50 3.94 -4.61
N THR A 294 5.32 4.09 -3.56
CA THR A 294 4.98 4.85 -2.35
C THR A 294 5.68 6.20 -2.37
N THR A 295 4.98 7.28 -2.06
CA THR A 295 5.51 8.66 -2.12
C THR A 295 6.84 8.81 -1.37
N ALA A 296 6.92 8.34 -0.12
CA ALA A 296 8.14 8.45 0.67
C ALA A 296 9.37 7.81 0.01
N ILE A 297 9.18 6.65 -0.66
CA ILE A 297 10.29 5.96 -1.35
C ILE A 297 10.64 6.68 -2.66
N THR A 298 9.62 7.16 -3.40
CA THR A 298 9.83 7.94 -4.63
C THR A 298 10.62 9.21 -4.33
N ASP A 299 10.25 9.94 -3.27
CA ASP A 299 10.95 11.16 -2.87
C ASP A 299 12.40 10.86 -2.44
N LEU A 300 12.62 9.78 -1.68
CA LEU A 300 13.96 9.33 -1.31
C LEU A 300 14.79 8.96 -2.55
N ALA A 301 14.20 8.27 -3.53
CA ALA A 301 14.86 7.87 -4.78
C ALA A 301 15.25 9.08 -5.66
N THR A 302 14.51 10.19 -5.60
CA THR A 302 14.91 11.43 -6.29
C THR A 302 16.11 12.11 -5.64
N ALA A 303 16.35 11.86 -4.35
CA ALA A 303 17.43 12.46 -3.58
C ALA A 303 18.74 11.65 -3.61
N GLY A 304 18.68 10.35 -3.97
CA GLY A 304 19.86 9.49 -3.98
C GLY A 304 19.54 8.04 -4.33
N SER A 305 20.53 7.17 -4.19
CA SER A 305 20.33 5.75 -4.44
C SER A 305 19.51 5.10 -3.34
N VAL A 306 18.51 4.31 -3.75
CA VAL A 306 17.63 3.53 -2.88
C VAL A 306 17.70 2.06 -3.30
N TYR A 307 17.71 1.17 -2.35
CA TYR A 307 17.71 -0.28 -2.57
C TYR A 307 16.52 -0.89 -1.82
N LEU A 308 15.91 -1.90 -2.45
CA LEU A 308 14.89 -2.73 -1.83
C LEU A 308 15.50 -4.09 -1.49
N VAL A 309 15.30 -4.53 -0.25
CA VAL A 309 15.74 -5.85 0.20
C VAL A 309 14.70 -6.89 -0.22
N SER A 310 15.11 -7.84 -1.06
CA SER A 310 14.25 -8.92 -1.53
C SER A 310 14.12 -10.02 -0.46
N LEU A 311 12.93 -10.57 -0.32
CA LEU A 311 12.71 -11.81 0.42
C LEU A 311 13.03 -12.99 -0.52
N ASP A 312 13.71 -14.00 -0.01
CA ASP A 312 13.89 -15.24 -0.77
C ASP A 312 12.62 -16.11 -0.73
N ASP A 313 12.50 -17.00 -1.73
CA ASP A 313 11.28 -17.80 -1.93
C ASP A 313 10.94 -18.67 -0.71
N SER A 314 11.91 -19.18 0.01
CA SER A 314 11.68 -20.05 1.18
C SER A 314 11.04 -19.28 2.34
N HIS A 315 11.48 -18.03 2.58
CA HIS A 315 10.90 -17.18 3.62
C HIS A 315 9.54 -16.61 3.21
N VAL A 316 9.35 -16.29 1.93
CA VAL A 316 8.01 -15.98 1.39
C VAL A 316 7.06 -17.13 1.67
N GLN A 317 7.41 -18.37 1.34
CA GLN A 317 6.56 -19.55 1.62
C GLN A 317 6.30 -19.73 3.12
N SER A 318 7.28 -19.50 3.96
CA SER A 318 7.13 -19.56 5.41
C SER A 318 6.12 -18.53 5.93
N LEU A 319 6.18 -17.28 5.44
CA LEU A 319 5.21 -16.23 5.78
C LEU A 319 3.80 -16.59 5.33
N LEU A 320 3.62 -17.11 4.10
CA LEU A 320 2.33 -17.56 3.59
C LEU A 320 1.74 -18.73 4.39
N ALA A 321 2.60 -19.63 4.86
CA ALA A 321 2.19 -20.75 5.70
C ALA A 321 1.81 -20.32 7.13
N ALA A 322 2.47 -19.29 7.65
CA ALA A 322 2.25 -18.78 9.00
C ALA A 322 1.00 -17.92 9.12
N SER A 323 0.60 -17.22 8.05
CA SER A 323 -0.52 -16.28 8.08
C SER A 323 -1.33 -16.30 6.78
N PRO A 324 -2.67 -16.49 6.87
CA PRO A 324 -3.55 -16.50 5.71
C PRO A 324 -3.77 -15.11 5.09
N TYR A 325 -3.23 -14.06 5.70
CA TYR A 325 -3.41 -12.68 5.25
C TYR A 325 -2.33 -12.25 4.26
N TYR A 326 -1.21 -12.96 4.19
CA TYR A 326 -0.16 -12.67 3.23
C TYR A 326 -0.44 -13.30 1.87
N THR A 327 -0.06 -12.57 0.82
CA THR A 327 0.07 -13.08 -0.55
C THR A 327 1.47 -12.81 -1.07
N ALA A 328 2.01 -13.70 -1.90
CA ALA A 328 3.29 -13.46 -2.56
C ALA A 328 3.16 -12.26 -3.51
N ALA A 329 4.15 -11.38 -3.49
CA ALA A 329 4.16 -10.18 -4.31
C ALA A 329 5.55 -9.94 -4.91
N THR A 330 5.58 -9.17 -5.99
CA THR A 330 6.83 -8.74 -6.63
C THR A 330 6.72 -7.26 -6.96
N ILE A 331 7.63 -6.45 -6.45
CA ILE A 331 7.80 -5.06 -6.85
C ILE A 331 8.65 -5.06 -8.11
N LYS A 332 8.09 -4.56 -9.21
CA LYS A 332 8.75 -4.62 -10.51
C LYS A 332 9.94 -3.68 -10.59
N ALA A 333 10.96 -4.10 -11.33
CA ALA A 333 12.08 -3.26 -11.69
C ALA A 333 11.59 -1.94 -12.31
N GLY A 334 12.18 -0.82 -11.87
CA GLY A 334 11.79 0.52 -12.35
C GLY A 334 10.52 1.10 -11.69
N THR A 335 10.03 0.50 -10.60
CA THR A 335 8.94 1.09 -9.80
C THR A 335 9.39 2.40 -9.12
N TYR A 336 10.68 2.50 -8.75
CA TYR A 336 11.30 3.67 -8.11
C TYR A 336 12.52 4.17 -8.85
#